data_21ed5d3f4ad38046f6f88bf51c771490
#
_entry.id   21ed5d3f4ad38046f6f88bf51c771490
#
_cell.length_a   1.000
_cell.length_b   1.000
_cell.length_c   1.000
_cell.angle_alpha   90.00
_cell.angle_beta   90.00
_cell.angle_gamma   90.00
#
_symmetry.space_group_name_H-M   'P 1'
#
loop_
_entity.id
_entity.type
_entity.pdbx_description
1 polymer ?
#
loop_
_entity_poly.entity_id
_entity_poly.type
_entity_poly.pdbx_seq_one_letter_code
_entity_poly.pdbx_strand_id
1 'polypeptide(L)'
;MRVLVIRHHDVDTAGFIAEAFEARGASLDVHLFPDDGPLPGFGGVDHIVVMGSVSSVNDPDPWIAEELAWVRAVDRAGVPVLGICFGAQIICAALGGRVEAMGGNEIGWFTVDSADEDAVPAGPWLEFHEDRCLLPAAATVLARNDAAVQAFRIGRHFAVQFHPEVDGPQLKRWLDSMGAAAVQSAGLDPDQFLADTIREEPAARARADRLVATALAIRDS
;
A
#
# COMPACT_ATOMS: atom_id res chain seq x y z
N MET A 1 -16.82 8.53 -10.00
CA MET A 1 -15.95 7.35 -9.80
C MET A 1 -16.17 6.86 -8.38
N ARG A 2 -16.45 5.57 -8.20
CA ARG A 2 -16.65 4.94 -6.89
C ARG A 2 -15.43 4.11 -6.54
N VAL A 3 -14.77 4.40 -5.42
CA VAL A 3 -13.57 3.72 -4.95
C VAL A 3 -13.88 2.99 -3.65
N LEU A 4 -13.59 1.70 -3.59
CA LEU A 4 -13.69 0.91 -2.37
C LEU A 4 -12.31 0.86 -1.70
N VAL A 5 -12.23 1.25 -0.43
CA VAL A 5 -11.01 1.22 0.37
C VAL A 5 -11.13 0.12 1.43
N ILE A 6 -10.27 -0.88 1.34
CA ILE A 6 -10.13 -1.92 2.38
C ILE A 6 -8.98 -1.53 3.28
N ARG A 7 -9.23 -1.37 4.56
CA ARG A 7 -8.22 -1.12 5.60
C ARG A 7 -8.31 -2.20 6.67
N HIS A 8 -7.22 -2.44 7.38
CA HIS A 8 -7.09 -3.58 8.30
C HIS A 8 -6.97 -3.17 9.77
N HIS A 9 -6.84 -1.87 10.03
CA HIS A 9 -6.78 -1.36 11.40
C HIS A 9 -7.57 -0.05 11.52
N ASP A 10 -8.17 0.18 12.68
CA ASP A 10 -9.01 1.36 12.94
C ASP A 10 -8.24 2.69 12.95
N VAL A 11 -6.93 2.64 13.26
CA VAL A 11 -6.06 3.82 13.23
C VAL A 11 -5.57 4.20 11.83
N ASP A 12 -5.73 3.30 10.83
CA ASP A 12 -5.28 3.55 9.48
C ASP A 12 -6.28 4.38 8.68
N THR A 13 -5.77 5.25 7.84
CA THR A 13 -6.54 6.03 6.88
C THR A 13 -5.87 5.96 5.51
N ALA A 14 -6.63 6.16 4.44
CA ALA A 14 -6.04 6.24 3.11
C ALA A 14 -5.36 7.60 2.82
N GLY A 15 -5.35 8.52 3.79
CA GLY A 15 -4.55 9.75 3.81
C GLY A 15 -4.44 10.46 2.46
N PHE A 16 -3.21 10.73 2.01
CA PHE A 16 -2.96 11.41 0.73
C PHE A 16 -3.51 10.66 -0.49
N ILE A 17 -3.65 9.33 -0.42
CA ILE A 17 -4.27 8.52 -1.49
C ILE A 17 -5.76 8.83 -1.59
N ALA A 18 -6.46 8.90 -0.44
CA ALA A 18 -7.87 9.30 -0.40
C ALA A 18 -8.06 10.70 -1.00
N GLU A 19 -7.28 11.68 -0.55
CA GLU A 19 -7.32 13.05 -1.06
C GLU A 19 -7.10 13.12 -2.58
N ALA A 20 -6.16 12.34 -3.10
CA ALA A 20 -5.85 12.32 -4.52
C ALA A 20 -7.01 11.74 -5.36
N PHE A 21 -7.72 10.71 -4.86
CA PHE A 21 -8.91 10.19 -5.49
C PHE A 21 -10.09 11.19 -5.41
N GLU A 22 -10.33 11.79 -4.25
CA GLU A 22 -11.39 12.78 -4.02
C GLU A 22 -11.21 14.03 -4.88
N ALA A 23 -9.96 14.52 -5.04
CA ALA A 23 -9.63 15.62 -5.93
C ALA A 23 -10.00 15.34 -7.40
N ARG A 24 -10.13 14.06 -7.78
CA ARG A 24 -10.58 13.60 -9.11
C ARG A 24 -12.08 13.26 -9.14
N GLY A 25 -12.84 13.66 -8.11
CA GLY A 25 -14.28 13.48 -8.02
C GLY A 25 -14.70 12.06 -7.66
N ALA A 26 -13.84 11.30 -7.00
CA ALA A 26 -14.21 9.99 -6.46
C ALA A 26 -15.04 10.11 -5.18
N SER A 27 -15.97 9.17 -4.99
CA SER A 27 -16.56 8.86 -3.70
C SER A 27 -15.87 7.63 -3.13
N LEU A 28 -15.52 7.68 -1.84
CA LEU A 28 -14.83 6.60 -1.16
C LEU A 28 -15.80 5.84 -0.25
N ASP A 29 -15.89 4.52 -0.45
CA ASP A 29 -16.54 3.59 0.47
C ASP A 29 -15.44 2.88 1.26
N VAL A 30 -15.38 3.09 2.57
CA VAL A 30 -14.33 2.51 3.44
C VAL A 30 -14.90 1.33 4.20
N HIS A 31 -14.16 0.21 4.20
CA HIS A 31 -14.48 -1.01 4.93
C HIS A 31 -13.28 -1.44 5.77
N LEU A 32 -13.50 -1.62 7.08
CA LEU A 32 -12.50 -2.12 8.02
C LEU A 32 -12.62 -3.64 8.08
N PHE A 33 -11.70 -4.35 7.45
CA PHE A 33 -11.71 -5.81 7.40
C PHE A 33 -10.68 -6.41 8.39
N PRO A 34 -11.02 -7.45 9.18
CA PRO A 34 -12.30 -8.18 9.17
C PRO A 34 -13.39 -7.61 10.12
N ASP A 35 -13.15 -6.52 10.82
CA ASP A 35 -13.99 -6.03 11.92
C ASP A 35 -15.41 -5.61 11.49
N ASP A 36 -15.56 -5.02 10.31
CA ASP A 36 -16.87 -4.67 9.72
C ASP A 36 -17.60 -5.89 9.11
N GLY A 37 -17.04 -7.10 9.26
CA GLY A 37 -17.58 -8.33 8.68
C GLY A 37 -16.94 -8.70 7.34
N PRO A 38 -17.58 -9.56 6.54
CA PRO A 38 -16.98 -10.10 5.31
C PRO A 38 -16.71 -9.01 4.28
N LEU A 39 -15.70 -9.25 3.43
CA LEU A 39 -15.35 -8.33 2.36
C LEU A 39 -16.55 -8.02 1.45
N PRO A 40 -16.78 -6.74 1.13
CA PRO A 40 -17.96 -6.34 0.35
C PRO A 40 -17.89 -6.78 -1.11
N GLY A 41 -19.06 -6.85 -1.74
CA GLY A 41 -19.14 -7.02 -3.19
C GLY A 41 -18.62 -5.79 -3.94
N PHE A 42 -17.99 -6.01 -5.07
CA PHE A 42 -17.34 -4.96 -5.88
C PHE A 42 -18.16 -4.56 -7.13
N GLY A 43 -19.45 -4.92 -7.20
CA GLY A 43 -20.33 -4.48 -8.28
C GLY A 43 -20.50 -2.97 -8.32
N GLY A 44 -20.19 -2.33 -9.47
CA GLY A 44 -20.27 -0.88 -9.63
C GLY A 44 -19.14 -0.10 -8.95
N VAL A 45 -18.09 -0.78 -8.50
CA VAL A 45 -16.83 -0.18 -8.04
C VAL A 45 -15.93 0.05 -9.23
N ASP A 46 -15.39 1.26 -9.37
CA ASP A 46 -14.49 1.64 -10.46
C ASP A 46 -13.03 1.33 -10.14
N HIS A 47 -12.67 1.39 -8.85
CA HIS A 47 -11.31 1.14 -8.36
C HIS A 47 -11.33 0.63 -6.92
N ILE A 48 -10.36 -0.20 -6.54
CA ILE A 48 -10.18 -0.67 -5.17
C ILE A 48 -8.82 -0.21 -4.65
N VAL A 49 -8.74 0.18 -3.38
CA VAL A 49 -7.50 0.41 -2.65
C VAL A 49 -7.44 -0.60 -1.52
N VAL A 50 -6.38 -1.40 -1.47
CA VAL A 50 -6.09 -2.31 -0.35
C VAL A 50 -4.92 -1.74 0.41
N MET A 51 -5.16 -1.42 1.68
CA MET A 51 -4.22 -0.74 2.56
C MET A 51 -3.20 -1.70 3.20
N GLY A 52 -2.27 -1.14 3.97
CA GLY A 52 -1.35 -1.87 4.82
C GLY A 52 -2.03 -2.65 5.94
N SER A 53 -1.26 -3.55 6.57
CA SER A 53 -1.62 -4.27 7.79
C SER A 53 -0.36 -4.55 8.60
N VAL A 54 -0.53 -4.73 9.91
CA VAL A 54 0.53 -5.24 10.79
C VAL A 54 0.73 -6.75 10.68
N SER A 55 -0.21 -7.46 10.03
CA SER A 55 -0.14 -8.90 9.80
C SER A 55 0.74 -9.22 8.58
N SER A 56 1.31 -10.42 8.57
CA SER A 56 1.95 -10.99 7.39
C SER A 56 0.92 -11.75 6.53
N VAL A 57 1.07 -11.73 5.22
CA VAL A 57 0.30 -12.59 4.30
C VAL A 57 0.50 -14.09 4.62
N ASN A 58 1.58 -14.44 5.32
CA ASN A 58 1.90 -15.80 5.73
C ASN A 58 1.32 -16.19 7.10
N ASP A 59 0.63 -15.29 7.80
CA ASP A 59 0.00 -15.59 9.07
C ASP A 59 -1.16 -16.59 8.88
N PRO A 60 -1.45 -17.44 9.89
CA PRO A 60 -2.47 -18.49 9.77
C PRO A 60 -3.91 -17.96 9.93
N ASP A 61 -4.11 -16.66 9.94
CA ASP A 61 -5.40 -16.04 10.19
C ASP A 61 -6.39 -16.31 9.04
N PRO A 62 -7.61 -16.79 9.32
CA PRO A 62 -8.58 -17.14 8.27
C PRO A 62 -8.96 -15.98 7.34
N TRP A 63 -8.97 -14.75 7.86
CA TRP A 63 -9.33 -13.58 7.08
C TRP A 63 -8.33 -13.30 5.94
N ILE A 64 -7.05 -13.65 6.09
CA ILE A 64 -6.04 -13.51 5.05
C ILE A 64 -6.36 -14.42 3.85
N ALA A 65 -6.76 -15.67 4.14
CA ALA A 65 -7.18 -16.59 3.07
C ALA A 65 -8.46 -16.12 2.36
N GLU A 66 -9.38 -15.48 3.09
CA GLU A 66 -10.59 -14.86 2.52
C GLU A 66 -10.22 -13.70 1.60
N GLU A 67 -9.31 -12.81 2.03
CA GLU A 67 -8.88 -11.66 1.22
C GLU A 67 -8.10 -12.08 -0.03
N LEU A 68 -7.22 -13.07 0.07
CA LEU A 68 -6.56 -13.68 -1.09
C LEU A 68 -7.58 -14.22 -2.12
N ALA A 69 -8.64 -14.88 -1.65
CA ALA A 69 -9.70 -15.40 -2.52
C ALA A 69 -10.52 -14.26 -3.14
N TRP A 70 -10.79 -13.21 -2.36
CA TRP A 70 -11.51 -12.02 -2.80
C TRP A 70 -10.72 -11.25 -3.85
N VAL A 71 -9.42 -11.00 -3.68
CA VAL A 71 -8.57 -10.34 -4.67
C VAL A 71 -8.53 -11.13 -5.98
N ARG A 72 -8.48 -12.49 -5.93
CA ARG A 72 -8.60 -13.31 -7.15
C ARG A 72 -9.95 -13.14 -7.85
N ALA A 73 -11.03 -12.93 -7.10
CA ALA A 73 -12.36 -12.68 -7.68
C ALA A 73 -12.44 -11.27 -8.30
N VAL A 74 -11.84 -10.27 -7.66
CA VAL A 74 -11.70 -8.90 -8.17
C VAL A 74 -10.91 -8.88 -9.48
N ASP A 75 -9.78 -9.60 -9.55
CA ASP A 75 -8.97 -9.74 -10.77
C ASP A 75 -9.79 -10.33 -11.92
N ARG A 76 -10.50 -11.46 -11.69
CA ARG A 76 -11.37 -12.08 -12.70
C ARG A 76 -12.51 -11.17 -13.16
N ALA A 77 -13.00 -10.30 -12.29
CA ALA A 77 -14.02 -9.31 -12.62
C ALA A 77 -13.47 -8.09 -13.36
N GLY A 78 -12.15 -7.97 -13.43
CA GLY A 78 -11.49 -6.88 -14.13
C GLY A 78 -11.50 -5.54 -13.40
N VAL A 79 -11.75 -5.52 -12.08
CA VAL A 79 -11.70 -4.30 -11.29
C VAL A 79 -10.23 -4.00 -10.91
N PRO A 80 -9.70 -2.80 -11.21
CA PRO A 80 -8.33 -2.45 -10.87
C PRO A 80 -8.15 -2.26 -9.37
N VAL A 81 -6.97 -2.66 -8.86
CA VAL A 81 -6.59 -2.52 -7.45
C VAL A 81 -5.29 -1.73 -7.34
N LEU A 82 -5.26 -0.76 -6.44
CA LEU A 82 -4.05 -0.16 -5.88
C LEU A 82 -3.75 -0.84 -4.54
N GLY A 83 -2.64 -1.58 -4.45
CA GLY A 83 -2.19 -2.22 -3.21
C GLY A 83 -1.07 -1.42 -2.54
N ILE A 84 -1.16 -1.23 -1.23
CA ILE A 84 -0.19 -0.49 -0.41
C ILE A 84 0.35 -1.42 0.66
N CYS A 85 1.66 -1.61 0.74
CA CYS A 85 2.36 -2.45 1.72
C CYS A 85 1.77 -3.86 1.77
N PHE A 86 1.04 -4.25 2.82
CA PHE A 86 0.33 -5.53 2.89
C PHE A 86 -0.60 -5.72 1.68
N GLY A 87 -1.29 -4.67 1.21
CA GLY A 87 -2.13 -4.72 0.01
C GLY A 87 -1.34 -5.09 -1.26
N ALA A 88 -0.08 -4.65 -1.38
CA ALA A 88 0.80 -5.08 -2.46
C ALA A 88 1.17 -6.57 -2.31
N GLN A 89 1.42 -7.01 -1.08
CA GLN A 89 1.76 -8.40 -0.77
C GLN A 89 0.57 -9.34 -1.04
N ILE A 90 -0.65 -8.94 -0.67
CA ILE A 90 -1.88 -9.69 -0.99
C ILE A 90 -2.07 -9.82 -2.51
N ILE A 91 -1.89 -8.76 -3.29
CA ILE A 91 -1.96 -8.82 -4.77
C ILE A 91 -0.90 -9.78 -5.30
N CYS A 92 0.35 -9.67 -4.84
CA CYS A 92 1.45 -10.54 -5.25
C CYS A 92 1.11 -12.02 -4.99
N ALA A 93 0.71 -12.37 -3.76
CA ALA A 93 0.39 -13.74 -3.37
C ALA A 93 -0.88 -14.27 -4.06
N ALA A 94 -1.92 -13.46 -4.20
CA ALA A 94 -3.17 -13.85 -4.86
C ALA A 94 -2.97 -14.21 -6.33
N LEU A 95 -2.03 -13.52 -7.01
CA LEU A 95 -1.80 -13.63 -8.46
C LEU A 95 -0.57 -14.46 -8.84
N GLY A 96 -0.12 -15.33 -7.94
CA GLY A 96 0.87 -16.36 -8.23
C GLY A 96 2.30 -16.06 -7.85
N GLY A 97 2.55 -14.95 -7.15
CA GLY A 97 3.82 -14.68 -6.48
C GLY A 97 3.88 -15.29 -5.08
N ARG A 98 4.86 -14.87 -4.29
CA ARG A 98 5.04 -15.25 -2.90
C ARG A 98 5.48 -14.04 -2.08
N VAL A 99 5.29 -14.11 -0.78
CA VAL A 99 5.78 -13.14 0.19
C VAL A 99 6.72 -13.87 1.14
N GLU A 100 7.85 -13.24 1.47
CA GLU A 100 8.82 -13.79 2.41
C GLU A 100 9.35 -12.70 3.35
N ALA A 101 9.69 -13.09 4.56
CA ALA A 101 10.39 -12.22 5.50
C ALA A 101 11.79 -11.86 4.98
N MET A 102 12.16 -10.58 5.09
CA MET A 102 13.47 -10.09 4.62
C MET A 102 14.64 -10.45 5.55
N GLY A 103 14.34 -10.87 6.79
CA GLY A 103 15.35 -11.05 7.84
C GLY A 103 15.84 -9.74 8.45
N GLY A 104 15.15 -8.66 8.21
CA GLY A 104 15.34 -7.29 8.72
C GLY A 104 14.09 -6.49 8.41
N ASN A 105 14.17 -5.17 8.55
CA ASN A 105 13.07 -4.28 8.21
C ASN A 105 13.56 -3.08 7.37
N GLU A 106 12.62 -2.44 6.70
CA GLU A 106 12.77 -1.09 6.18
C GLU A 106 11.82 -0.19 6.94
N ILE A 107 12.35 0.68 7.79
CA ILE A 107 11.60 1.69 8.55
C ILE A 107 12.31 3.02 8.38
N GLY A 108 11.61 4.02 7.83
CA GLY A 108 12.19 5.33 7.56
C GLY A 108 11.78 5.90 6.20
N TRP A 109 12.54 6.90 5.75
CA TRP A 109 12.36 7.54 4.45
C TRP A 109 13.45 7.09 3.48
N PHE A 110 13.07 6.40 2.41
CA PHE A 110 13.99 5.81 1.43
C PHE A 110 13.68 6.27 0.01
N THR A 111 14.72 6.40 -0.81
CA THR A 111 14.58 6.56 -2.25
C THR A 111 14.52 5.20 -2.93
N VAL A 112 13.82 5.14 -4.06
CA VAL A 112 13.72 3.94 -4.89
C VAL A 112 14.37 4.18 -6.26
N ASP A 113 14.92 3.12 -6.84
CA ASP A 113 15.38 3.09 -8.22
C ASP A 113 14.16 2.81 -9.11
N SER A 114 13.64 3.87 -9.72
CA SER A 114 12.44 3.82 -10.55
C SER A 114 12.79 3.61 -12.02
N ALA A 115 12.12 2.67 -12.65
CA ALA A 115 12.23 2.44 -14.09
C ALA A 115 11.50 3.52 -14.92
N ASP A 116 10.54 4.23 -14.31
CA ASP A 116 9.76 5.32 -14.89
C ASP A 116 9.34 6.29 -13.78
N GLU A 117 10.08 7.37 -13.61
CA GLU A 117 9.83 8.37 -12.57
C GLU A 117 8.53 9.18 -12.78
N ASP A 118 7.95 9.14 -13.97
CA ASP A 118 6.64 9.72 -14.20
C ASP A 118 5.53 8.83 -13.62
N ALA A 119 5.71 7.51 -13.68
CA ALA A 119 4.79 6.54 -13.09
C ALA A 119 5.01 6.38 -11.57
N VAL A 120 6.27 6.23 -11.15
CA VAL A 120 6.67 6.06 -9.74
C VAL A 120 7.83 7.01 -9.45
N PRO A 121 7.60 8.18 -8.82
CA PRO A 121 8.68 9.07 -8.42
C PRO A 121 9.73 8.38 -7.55
N ALA A 122 11.01 8.76 -7.69
CA ALA A 122 12.10 8.16 -6.92
C ALA A 122 11.98 8.33 -5.39
N GLY A 123 11.11 9.22 -4.93
CA GLY A 123 10.87 9.41 -3.50
C GLY A 123 11.49 10.71 -2.94
N PRO A 124 11.83 10.75 -1.66
CA PRO A 124 11.79 9.63 -0.71
C PRO A 124 10.37 9.16 -0.37
N TRP A 125 10.23 7.88 -0.04
CA TRP A 125 8.99 7.24 0.38
C TRP A 125 9.11 6.74 1.82
N LEU A 126 8.03 6.76 2.58
CA LEU A 126 7.98 6.19 3.92
C LEU A 126 7.87 4.68 3.80
N GLU A 127 8.84 3.96 4.35
CA GLU A 127 8.85 2.51 4.47
C GLU A 127 8.55 2.10 5.90
N PHE A 128 7.76 1.04 6.05
CA PHE A 128 7.45 0.43 7.35
C PHE A 128 7.06 -1.03 7.15
N HIS A 129 8.03 -1.89 6.78
CA HIS A 129 7.76 -3.30 6.49
C HIS A 129 8.94 -4.23 6.80
N GLU A 130 8.63 -5.52 6.97
CA GLU A 130 9.56 -6.60 7.25
C GLU A 130 9.48 -7.74 6.22
N ASP A 131 8.42 -7.76 5.42
CA ASP A 131 8.18 -8.72 4.35
C ASP A 131 8.39 -8.10 2.98
N ARG A 132 8.73 -8.93 1.98
CA ARG A 132 8.89 -8.53 0.58
C ARG A 132 8.19 -9.47 -0.39
N CYS A 133 7.81 -8.93 -1.53
CA CYS A 133 7.23 -9.68 -2.64
C CYS A 133 8.27 -10.39 -3.49
N LEU A 134 8.05 -11.66 -3.78
CA LEU A 134 8.68 -12.41 -4.86
C LEU A 134 7.69 -12.52 -6.01
N LEU A 135 7.86 -11.68 -7.00
CA LEU A 135 6.87 -11.48 -8.05
C LEU A 135 6.72 -12.68 -8.99
N PRO A 136 5.51 -12.96 -9.50
CA PRO A 136 5.30 -13.91 -10.56
C PRO A 136 5.84 -13.38 -11.91
N ALA A 137 6.08 -14.28 -12.88
CA ALA A 137 6.62 -13.91 -14.19
C ALA A 137 5.73 -12.92 -14.99
N ALA A 138 4.44 -12.84 -14.66
CA ALA A 138 3.50 -11.91 -15.30
C ALA A 138 3.61 -10.47 -14.78
N ALA A 139 4.37 -10.25 -13.70
CA ALA A 139 4.53 -8.92 -13.11
C ALA A 139 5.59 -8.10 -13.86
N THR A 140 5.37 -6.79 -13.88
CA THR A 140 6.36 -5.80 -14.32
C THR A 140 6.84 -5.02 -13.10
N VAL A 141 8.15 -5.04 -12.85
CA VAL A 141 8.78 -4.21 -11.81
C VAL A 141 8.81 -2.76 -12.29
N LEU A 142 8.35 -1.83 -11.47
CA LEU A 142 8.34 -0.40 -11.74
C LEU A 142 9.37 0.36 -10.89
N ALA A 143 9.61 -0.09 -9.66
CA ALA A 143 10.65 0.46 -8.81
C ALA A 143 11.20 -0.59 -7.85
N ARG A 144 12.44 -0.39 -7.41
CA ARG A 144 13.14 -1.25 -6.44
C ARG A 144 14.13 -0.45 -5.61
N ASN A 145 14.63 -1.07 -4.55
CA ASN A 145 15.86 -0.71 -3.88
C ASN A 145 16.69 -1.99 -3.62
N ASP A 146 17.73 -1.91 -2.81
CA ASP A 146 18.59 -3.07 -2.52
C ASP A 146 17.88 -4.15 -1.69
N ALA A 147 16.83 -3.80 -0.94
CA ALA A 147 16.12 -4.71 -0.05
C ALA A 147 14.95 -5.44 -0.74
N ALA A 148 14.18 -4.71 -1.57
CA ALA A 148 12.93 -5.24 -2.12
C ALA A 148 12.52 -4.63 -3.47
N VAL A 149 11.54 -5.25 -4.12
CA VAL A 149 10.71 -4.60 -5.14
C VAL A 149 9.77 -3.64 -4.43
N GLN A 150 9.85 -2.36 -4.80
CA GLN A 150 9.12 -1.27 -4.15
C GLN A 150 7.83 -0.87 -4.88
N ALA A 151 7.77 -1.11 -6.19
CA ALA A 151 6.55 -0.93 -6.97
C ALA A 151 6.49 -1.92 -8.12
N PHE A 152 5.29 -2.41 -8.42
CA PHE A 152 5.07 -3.34 -9.53
C PHE A 152 3.65 -3.24 -10.09
N ARG A 153 3.48 -3.82 -11.27
CA ARG A 153 2.20 -4.00 -11.93
C ARG A 153 1.96 -5.47 -12.24
N ILE A 154 0.74 -5.96 -12.04
CA ILE A 154 0.26 -7.27 -12.52
C ILE A 154 -1.09 -7.04 -13.21
N GLY A 155 -1.15 -7.24 -14.53
CA GLY A 155 -2.36 -6.93 -15.29
C GLY A 155 -2.76 -5.47 -15.09
N ARG A 156 -3.95 -5.22 -14.57
CA ARG A 156 -4.50 -3.89 -14.26
C ARG A 156 -4.30 -3.43 -12.81
N HIS A 157 -3.60 -4.24 -12.00
CA HIS A 157 -3.31 -3.90 -10.61
C HIS A 157 -1.98 -3.18 -10.53
N PHE A 158 -1.93 -2.14 -9.72
CA PHE A 158 -0.74 -1.38 -9.38
C PHE A 158 -0.47 -1.53 -7.89
N ALA A 159 0.77 -1.76 -7.50
CA ALA A 159 1.11 -2.05 -6.12
C ALA A 159 2.42 -1.38 -5.72
N VAL A 160 2.45 -0.85 -4.49
CA VAL A 160 3.62 -0.23 -3.88
C VAL A 160 3.87 -0.81 -2.50
N GLN A 161 5.13 -1.09 -2.16
CA GLN A 161 5.52 -1.62 -0.85
C GLN A 161 5.57 -0.52 0.22
N PHE A 162 5.96 0.67 -0.16
CA PHE A 162 6.01 1.86 0.69
C PHE A 162 4.62 2.45 0.98
N HIS A 163 4.59 3.43 1.88
CA HIS A 163 3.37 4.08 2.37
C HIS A 163 3.19 5.49 1.82
N PRO A 164 2.58 5.66 0.63
CA PRO A 164 2.33 6.97 0.03
C PRO A 164 1.21 7.76 0.71
N GLU A 165 0.40 7.08 1.53
CA GLU A 165 -0.77 7.65 2.18
C GLU A 165 -0.46 8.43 3.46
N VAL A 166 0.71 8.17 4.09
CA VAL A 166 0.97 8.57 5.48
C VAL A 166 1.24 10.05 5.62
N ASP A 167 0.47 10.69 6.50
CA ASP A 167 0.70 12.04 7.04
C ASP A 167 1.25 11.98 8.48
N GLY A 168 1.63 13.13 9.05
CA GLY A 168 2.10 13.21 10.43
C GLY A 168 1.09 12.71 11.46
N PRO A 169 -0.20 13.10 11.39
CA PRO A 169 -1.24 12.55 12.25
C PRO A 169 -1.35 11.03 12.20
N GLN A 170 -1.23 10.40 11.03
CA GLN A 170 -1.26 8.94 10.91
C GLN A 170 -0.03 8.29 11.50
N LEU A 171 1.18 8.78 11.16
CA LEU A 171 2.39 8.27 11.76
C LEU A 171 2.36 8.40 13.29
N LYS A 172 1.85 9.53 13.81
CA LYS A 172 1.70 9.70 15.25
C LYS A 172 0.81 8.61 15.86
N ARG A 173 -0.34 8.30 15.24
CA ARG A 173 -1.20 7.20 15.73
C ARG A 173 -0.48 5.86 15.73
N TRP A 174 0.32 5.57 14.69
CA TRP A 174 1.14 4.36 14.63
C TRP A 174 2.16 4.31 15.76
N LEU A 175 2.89 5.40 16.00
CA LEU A 175 3.87 5.50 17.08
C LEU A 175 3.23 5.34 18.46
N ASP A 176 2.05 5.94 18.69
CA ASP A 176 1.32 5.85 19.94
C ASP A 176 0.76 4.43 20.21
N SER A 177 0.46 3.65 19.15
CA SER A 177 -0.12 2.31 19.28
C SER A 177 0.92 1.20 19.37
N MET A 178 1.76 1.02 18.36
CA MET A 178 2.70 -0.11 18.28
C MET A 178 4.03 0.24 17.61
N GLY A 179 4.09 1.33 16.87
CA GLY A 179 5.21 1.64 15.99
C GLY A 179 6.47 2.15 16.68
N ALA A 180 6.37 2.78 17.85
CA ALA A 180 7.53 3.40 18.50
C ALA A 180 8.67 2.41 18.79
N ALA A 181 8.33 1.20 19.25
CA ALA A 181 9.33 0.16 19.53
C ALA A 181 10.02 -0.35 18.24
N ALA A 182 9.26 -0.49 17.15
CA ALA A 182 9.81 -0.89 15.85
C ALA A 182 10.75 0.18 15.30
N VAL A 183 10.37 1.45 15.37
CA VAL A 183 11.20 2.60 14.97
C VAL A 183 12.51 2.64 15.76
N GLN A 184 12.45 2.47 17.09
CA GLN A 184 13.62 2.41 17.96
C GLN A 184 14.51 1.20 17.63
N SER A 185 13.93 0.04 17.33
CA SER A 185 14.70 -1.16 16.96
C SER A 185 15.40 -1.01 15.61
N ALA A 186 14.86 -0.16 14.73
CA ALA A 186 15.51 0.24 13.47
C ALA A 186 16.59 1.32 13.67
N GLY A 187 16.85 1.74 14.92
CA GLY A 187 17.89 2.75 15.25
C GLY A 187 17.44 4.19 15.03
N LEU A 188 16.14 4.44 14.86
CA LEU A 188 15.58 5.76 14.66
C LEU A 188 15.00 6.31 15.98
N ASP A 189 14.97 7.64 16.10
CA ASP A 189 14.24 8.34 17.14
C ASP A 189 12.80 8.60 16.68
N PRO A 190 11.77 8.14 17.42
CA PRO A 190 10.36 8.29 17.00
C PRO A 190 9.91 9.75 16.85
N ASP A 191 10.36 10.65 17.73
CA ASP A 191 10.01 12.06 17.66
C ASP A 191 10.65 12.74 16.45
N GLN A 192 11.90 12.39 16.15
CA GLN A 192 12.59 12.87 14.97
C GLN A 192 11.95 12.31 13.70
N PHE A 193 11.58 11.03 13.69
CA PHE A 193 10.90 10.41 12.53
C PHE A 193 9.55 11.07 12.24
N LEU A 194 8.78 11.41 13.29
CA LEU A 194 7.54 12.17 13.16
C LEU A 194 7.79 13.59 12.61
N ALA A 195 8.81 14.29 13.13
CA ALA A 195 9.15 15.62 12.67
C ALA A 195 9.60 15.63 11.20
N ASP A 196 10.36 14.61 10.77
CA ASP A 196 10.79 14.43 9.39
C ASP A 196 9.60 14.14 8.48
N THR A 197 8.65 13.33 8.92
CA THR A 197 7.41 13.04 8.19
C THR A 197 6.57 14.29 7.98
N ILE A 198 6.35 15.09 9.03
CA ILE A 198 5.61 16.36 8.91
C ILE A 198 6.31 17.31 7.92
N ARG A 199 7.64 17.37 7.95
CA ARG A 199 8.41 18.21 7.02
C ARG A 199 8.27 17.75 5.57
N GLU A 200 8.17 16.44 5.35
CA GLU A 200 8.09 15.81 4.02
C GLU A 200 6.67 15.83 3.41
N GLU A 201 5.61 16.06 4.21
CA GLU A 201 4.21 16.00 3.78
C GLU A 201 3.90 16.71 2.45
N PRO A 202 4.34 17.98 2.21
CA PRO A 202 3.99 18.65 0.95
C PRO A 202 4.50 17.91 -0.29
N ALA A 203 5.71 17.36 -0.22
CA ALA A 203 6.31 16.61 -1.31
C ALA A 203 5.72 15.19 -1.41
N ALA A 204 5.48 14.52 -0.27
CA ALA A 204 4.83 13.21 -0.21
C ALA A 204 3.42 13.24 -0.81
N ARG A 205 2.62 14.25 -0.46
CA ARG A 205 1.28 14.48 -1.03
C ARG A 205 1.32 14.62 -2.57
N ALA A 206 2.26 15.41 -3.09
CA ALA A 206 2.42 15.59 -4.53
C ALA A 206 2.82 14.27 -5.23
N ARG A 207 3.68 13.45 -4.61
CA ARG A 207 4.06 12.14 -5.12
C ARG A 207 2.88 11.15 -5.07
N ALA A 208 2.10 11.13 -3.98
CA ALA A 208 0.90 10.31 -3.85
C ALA A 208 -0.15 10.64 -4.92
N ASP A 209 -0.35 11.91 -5.25
CA ASP A 209 -1.23 12.35 -6.33
C ASP A 209 -0.79 11.78 -7.70
N ARG A 210 0.53 11.74 -7.98
CA ARG A 210 1.08 11.12 -9.20
C ARG A 210 0.87 9.62 -9.21
N LEU A 211 1.05 8.92 -8.08
CA LEU A 211 0.76 7.46 -7.99
C LEU A 211 -0.70 7.14 -8.29
N VAL A 212 -1.65 7.94 -7.78
CA VAL A 212 -3.07 7.77 -8.10
C VAL A 212 -3.33 8.00 -9.58
N ALA A 213 -2.70 9.01 -10.20
CA ALA A 213 -2.80 9.23 -11.64
C ALA A 213 -2.29 8.01 -12.44
N THR A 214 -1.16 7.43 -12.02
CA THR A 214 -0.61 6.20 -12.61
C THR A 214 -1.56 5.02 -12.45
N ALA A 215 -2.10 4.78 -11.24
CA ALA A 215 -3.04 3.71 -10.96
C ALA A 215 -4.29 3.80 -11.87
N LEU A 216 -4.80 5.01 -12.09
CA LEU A 216 -5.93 5.25 -12.96
C LEU A 216 -5.60 5.05 -14.44
N ALA A 217 -4.39 5.41 -14.89
CA ALA A 217 -3.95 5.21 -16.27
C ALA A 217 -3.75 3.73 -16.61
N ILE A 218 -3.27 2.92 -15.66
CA ILE A 218 -3.02 1.48 -15.85
C ILE A 218 -4.34 0.72 -16.14
N ARG A 219 -5.46 1.13 -15.55
CA ARG A 219 -6.75 0.47 -15.76
C ARG A 219 -7.21 0.49 -17.22
N ASP A 220 -6.80 1.50 -17.97
CA ASP A 220 -7.26 1.77 -19.33
C ASP A 220 -6.31 1.16 -20.39
N SER A 221 -5.22 0.50 -19.97
CA SER A 221 -4.21 -0.15 -20.83
C SER A 221 -4.40 -1.66 -20.87
#